data_bfeb69eec3a40b295a5d3cd689c68a06
#
_entry.id   bfeb69eec3a40b295a5d3cd689c68a06
#
_cell.length_a   1.000
_cell.length_b   1.000
_cell.length_c   1.000
_cell.angle_alpha   90.00
_cell.angle_beta   90.00
_cell.angle_gamma   90.00
#
_symmetry.space_group_name_H-M   'P 1'
#
loop_
_entity.id
_entity.type
_entity.pdbx_description
1 polymer ?
#
loop_
_entity_poly.entity_id
_entity_poly.type
_entity_poly.pdbx_seq_one_letter_code
_entity_poly.pdbx_strand_id
1 'polypeptide(L)'
;MFYNAKNENIKFDGTDCDYISFGTGDENLIMLPGVGDGFKTARGIAVPFAFMYSGFAKEFKVYVFSRRNNLPDEFSTADMADDIDRIMEIIGIKTASVFGVSQGGMISQQLAIRHPDKVKKLVLAVTASRPNELMKEALESWINMADNDDYAGIMLDTAKRSYTGKYLERGIRMNALLARMKPKDYSRFKILCRSCMEHDVYDRLSEISCPTLIVGADSDLVLGGEASVEMYDRINDSTLYMYEGYSHGVYEQAKDFNDRVMDYLKN
;
A
#
# COMPACT_ATOMS: atom_id res chain seq x y z
N MET A 1 -4.07 5.14 -26.81
CA MET A 1 -2.78 5.38 -26.17
C MET A 1 -2.88 4.99 -24.71
N PHE A 2 -1.79 4.50 -24.09
CA PHE A 2 -1.81 3.82 -22.80
C PHE A 2 -1.73 4.78 -21.60
N TYR A 3 -2.58 5.83 -21.55
CA TYR A 3 -2.59 6.83 -20.46
C TYR A 3 -1.22 7.40 -20.10
N ASN A 4 -0.31 7.57 -21.07
CA ASN A 4 1.08 8.02 -20.86
C ASN A 4 1.89 7.15 -19.87
N ALA A 5 1.56 5.85 -19.76
CA ALA A 5 2.18 4.95 -18.80
C ALA A 5 3.68 4.78 -19.03
N LYS A 6 4.47 5.01 -17.97
CA LYS A 6 5.93 4.95 -17.99
C LYS A 6 6.45 4.15 -16.80
N ASN A 7 7.51 3.38 -17.04
CA ASN A 7 8.34 2.81 -15.98
C ASN A 7 9.53 3.77 -15.77
N GLU A 8 9.69 4.23 -14.56
CA GLU A 8 10.64 5.25 -14.16
C GLU A 8 11.56 4.72 -13.05
N ASN A 9 12.70 5.34 -12.91
CA ASN A 9 13.61 5.14 -11.79
C ASN A 9 14.18 6.50 -11.40
N ILE A 10 14.25 6.78 -10.10
CA ILE A 10 14.77 8.04 -9.57
C ILE A 10 15.91 7.77 -8.60
N LYS A 11 16.98 8.54 -8.74
CA LYS A 11 18.15 8.50 -7.85
C LYS A 11 18.07 9.65 -6.85
N PHE A 12 18.31 9.36 -5.59
CA PHE A 12 18.35 10.32 -4.49
C PHE A 12 19.20 9.79 -3.33
N ASP A 13 19.88 10.66 -2.66
CA ASP A 13 20.61 10.40 -1.41
C ASP A 13 21.45 9.10 -1.38
N GLY A 14 22.14 8.81 -2.51
CA GLY A 14 22.98 7.61 -2.66
C GLY A 14 22.22 6.30 -2.93
N THR A 15 20.92 6.35 -3.12
CA THR A 15 20.06 5.21 -3.47
C THR A 15 19.21 5.52 -4.72
N ASP A 16 18.32 4.60 -5.06
CA ASP A 16 17.36 4.78 -6.14
C ASP A 16 16.03 4.08 -5.81
N CYS A 17 14.96 4.52 -6.47
CA CYS A 17 13.62 3.96 -6.33
C CYS A 17 12.99 3.76 -7.70
N ASP A 18 12.41 2.58 -7.91
CA ASP A 18 11.55 2.33 -9.06
C ASP A 18 10.15 2.87 -8.81
N TYR A 19 9.56 3.50 -9.80
CA TYR A 19 8.17 3.90 -9.77
C TYR A 19 7.53 3.80 -11.15
N ILE A 20 6.22 3.86 -11.20
CA ILE A 20 5.49 4.01 -12.45
C ILE A 20 4.67 5.29 -12.40
N SER A 21 4.53 5.94 -13.56
CA SER A 21 3.64 7.07 -13.73
C SER A 21 2.67 6.83 -14.88
N PHE A 22 1.44 7.31 -14.75
CA PHE A 22 0.42 7.25 -15.80
C PHE A 22 -0.70 8.27 -15.52
N GLY A 23 -1.55 8.47 -16.52
CA GLY A 23 -2.69 9.37 -16.40
C GLY A 23 -2.49 10.70 -17.11
N THR A 24 -3.59 11.43 -17.27
CA THR A 24 -3.69 12.65 -18.07
C THR A 24 -4.34 13.81 -17.32
N GLY A 25 -4.75 13.60 -16.06
CA GLY A 25 -5.32 14.64 -15.20
C GLY A 25 -4.27 15.65 -14.73
N ASP A 26 -4.74 16.74 -14.17
CA ASP A 26 -3.89 17.84 -13.69
C ASP A 26 -3.48 17.67 -12.22
N GLU A 27 -4.28 16.94 -11.43
CA GLU A 27 -3.99 16.69 -10.02
C GLU A 27 -3.14 15.44 -9.83
N ASN A 28 -2.19 15.51 -8.88
CA ASN A 28 -1.31 14.38 -8.57
C ASN A 28 -1.99 13.42 -7.58
N LEU A 29 -1.88 12.13 -7.87
CA LEU A 29 -2.26 11.03 -6.98
C LEU A 29 -1.05 10.13 -6.76
N ILE A 30 -0.62 9.96 -5.52
CA ILE A 30 0.42 9.01 -5.12
C ILE A 30 -0.27 7.75 -4.61
N MET A 31 0.10 6.61 -5.15
CA MET A 31 -0.34 5.30 -4.67
C MET A 31 0.83 4.55 -4.03
N LEU A 32 0.64 4.06 -2.81
CA LEU A 32 1.64 3.31 -2.06
C LEU A 32 1.15 1.88 -1.82
N PRO A 33 1.81 0.88 -2.43
CA PRO A 33 1.43 -0.53 -2.29
C PRO A 33 1.79 -1.12 -0.92
N GLY A 34 1.25 -2.30 -0.60
CA GLY A 34 1.59 -3.08 0.59
C GLY A 34 2.97 -3.75 0.52
N VAL A 35 3.22 -4.68 1.46
CA VAL A 35 4.49 -5.42 1.60
C VAL A 35 4.88 -6.26 0.39
N GLY A 36 3.95 -6.54 -0.53
CA GLY A 36 4.23 -7.25 -1.78
C GLY A 36 5.30 -6.57 -2.65
N ASP A 37 5.54 -5.27 -2.47
CA ASP A 37 6.68 -4.53 -3.05
C ASP A 37 8.04 -5.13 -2.66
N GLY A 38 8.09 -5.88 -1.57
CA GLY A 38 9.27 -6.62 -1.13
C GLY A 38 9.69 -7.77 -2.05
N PHE A 39 8.74 -8.34 -2.80
CA PHE A 39 9.04 -9.39 -3.79
C PHE A 39 9.39 -8.81 -5.15
N LYS A 40 8.71 -7.75 -5.55
CA LYS A 40 8.90 -7.11 -6.85
C LYS A 40 8.43 -5.67 -6.80
N THR A 41 9.30 -4.76 -7.25
CA THR A 41 8.97 -3.35 -7.39
C THR A 41 7.95 -3.10 -8.52
N ALA A 42 7.42 -1.90 -8.59
CA ALA A 42 6.49 -1.47 -9.65
C ALA A 42 7.10 -1.49 -11.06
N ARG A 43 8.41 -1.74 -11.18
CA ARG A 43 9.10 -1.75 -12.46
C ARG A 43 8.52 -2.77 -13.43
N GLY A 44 8.19 -2.33 -14.63
CA GLY A 44 7.70 -3.19 -15.72
C GLY A 44 6.18 -3.36 -15.77
N ILE A 45 5.42 -2.80 -14.81
CA ILE A 45 3.96 -2.97 -14.77
C ILE A 45 3.15 -1.70 -15.10
N ALA A 46 3.79 -0.63 -15.61
CA ALA A 46 3.11 0.65 -15.87
C ALA A 46 1.86 0.51 -16.75
N VAL A 47 1.98 -0.20 -17.88
CA VAL A 47 0.85 -0.35 -18.83
C VAL A 47 -0.30 -1.17 -18.24
N PRO A 48 -0.10 -2.40 -17.74
CA PRO A 48 -1.20 -3.17 -17.13
C PRO A 48 -1.81 -2.44 -15.92
N PHE A 49 -1.00 -1.74 -15.13
CA PHE A 49 -1.49 -0.98 -13.97
C PHE A 49 -2.36 0.21 -14.40
N ALA A 50 -1.96 0.97 -15.44
CA ALA A 50 -2.75 2.05 -16.00
C ALA A 50 -4.11 1.58 -16.56
N PHE A 51 -4.20 0.36 -17.07
CA PHE A 51 -5.48 -0.23 -17.47
C PHE A 51 -6.34 -0.62 -16.27
N MET A 52 -5.75 -1.26 -15.26
CA MET A 52 -6.44 -1.67 -14.04
C MET A 52 -7.04 -0.45 -13.31
N TYR A 53 -6.29 0.65 -13.26
CA TYR A 53 -6.67 1.91 -12.62
C TYR A 53 -7.07 3.00 -13.64
N SER A 54 -7.71 2.60 -14.75
CA SER A 54 -8.05 3.51 -15.85
C SER A 54 -9.02 4.63 -15.45
N GLY A 55 -9.86 4.43 -14.44
CA GLY A 55 -10.67 5.49 -13.84
C GLY A 55 -9.80 6.61 -13.31
N PHE A 56 -8.83 6.27 -12.46
CA PHE A 56 -7.87 7.24 -11.90
C PHE A 56 -6.99 7.88 -12.98
N ALA A 57 -6.59 7.12 -13.98
CA ALA A 57 -5.74 7.61 -15.09
C ALA A 57 -6.39 8.72 -15.94
N LYS A 58 -7.71 8.84 -15.92
CA LYS A 58 -8.44 9.92 -16.61
C LYS A 58 -8.49 11.22 -15.81
N GLU A 59 -8.55 11.10 -14.49
CA GLU A 59 -8.80 12.21 -13.57
C GLU A 59 -7.49 12.75 -12.94
N PHE A 60 -6.48 11.90 -12.79
CA PHE A 60 -5.25 12.21 -12.07
C PHE A 60 -4.00 11.92 -12.91
N LYS A 61 -2.90 12.56 -12.53
CA LYS A 61 -1.55 12.12 -12.83
C LYS A 61 -1.09 11.21 -11.70
N VAL A 62 -1.09 9.91 -11.96
CA VAL A 62 -0.87 8.88 -10.95
C VAL A 62 0.61 8.49 -10.89
N TYR A 63 1.13 8.36 -9.67
CA TYR A 63 2.47 7.86 -9.37
C TYR A 63 2.35 6.69 -8.41
N VAL A 64 2.97 5.56 -8.73
CA VAL A 64 3.02 4.39 -7.82
C VAL A 64 4.48 4.20 -7.43
N PHE A 65 4.82 4.56 -6.20
CA PHE A 65 6.19 4.45 -5.70
C PHE A 65 6.42 3.11 -5.03
N SER A 66 7.49 2.43 -5.44
CA SER A 66 8.08 1.35 -4.65
C SER A 66 8.87 1.92 -3.48
N ARG A 67 9.47 1.07 -2.64
CA ARG A 67 10.49 1.49 -1.68
C ARG A 67 11.82 1.57 -2.41
N ARG A 68 12.81 2.26 -1.82
CA ARG A 68 14.17 2.34 -2.40
C ARG A 68 14.71 0.95 -2.75
N ASN A 69 15.48 0.81 -3.81
CA ASN A 69 15.95 -0.49 -4.29
C ASN A 69 16.93 -1.15 -3.31
N ASN A 70 17.78 -0.36 -2.66
CA ASN A 70 18.71 -0.84 -1.65
C ASN A 70 18.19 -0.45 -0.26
N LEU A 71 17.49 -1.37 0.42
CA LEU A 71 17.02 -1.15 1.77
C LEU A 71 18.17 -1.34 2.77
N PRO A 72 18.34 -0.44 3.76
CA PRO A 72 19.13 -0.73 4.94
C PRO A 72 18.47 -1.83 5.77
N ASP A 73 19.23 -2.50 6.64
CA ASP A 73 18.75 -3.62 7.47
C ASP A 73 17.59 -3.19 8.39
N GLU A 74 17.64 -1.94 8.88
CA GLU A 74 16.57 -1.26 9.61
C GLU A 74 16.01 -0.13 8.71
N PHE A 75 14.74 -0.18 8.41
CA PHE A 75 14.09 0.80 7.54
C PHE A 75 12.62 0.95 7.92
N SER A 76 12.34 1.98 8.72
CA SER A 76 11.03 2.24 9.28
C SER A 76 10.03 2.80 8.26
N THR A 77 8.74 2.76 8.59
CA THR A 77 7.70 3.43 7.80
C THR A 77 7.88 4.96 7.79
N ALA A 78 8.54 5.53 8.80
CA ALA A 78 8.91 6.94 8.84
C ALA A 78 10.00 7.26 7.80
N ASP A 79 11.05 6.45 7.72
CA ASP A 79 12.10 6.60 6.70
C ASP A 79 11.52 6.45 5.29
N MET A 80 10.58 5.52 5.10
CA MET A 80 9.88 5.35 3.82
C MET A 80 9.06 6.59 3.46
N ALA A 81 8.44 7.25 4.42
CA ALA A 81 7.68 8.48 4.20
C ALA A 81 8.61 9.66 3.86
N ASP A 82 9.77 9.77 4.52
CA ASP A 82 10.77 10.78 4.18
C ASP A 82 11.34 10.57 2.78
N ASP A 83 11.50 9.33 2.34
CA ASP A 83 11.84 9.01 0.95
C ASP A 83 10.79 9.51 -0.04
N ILE A 84 9.50 9.32 0.25
CA ILE A 84 8.41 9.80 -0.61
C ILE A 84 8.43 11.32 -0.69
N ASP A 85 8.60 12.04 0.42
CA ASP A 85 8.74 13.50 0.43
C ASP A 85 9.92 13.94 -0.44
N ARG A 86 11.09 13.32 -0.25
CA ARG A 86 12.29 13.60 -1.03
C ARG A 86 12.09 13.37 -2.53
N ILE A 87 11.42 12.28 -2.90
CA ILE A 87 11.09 11.97 -4.30
C ILE A 87 10.13 13.03 -4.86
N MET A 88 9.09 13.41 -4.10
CA MET A 88 8.16 14.46 -4.50
C MET A 88 8.88 15.78 -4.81
N GLU A 89 9.84 16.19 -3.97
CA GLU A 89 10.66 17.39 -4.23
C GLU A 89 11.43 17.31 -5.54
N ILE A 90 12.12 16.18 -5.79
CA ILE A 90 12.96 16.01 -6.97
C ILE A 90 12.15 16.03 -8.27
N ILE A 91 10.97 15.39 -8.27
CA ILE A 91 10.11 15.37 -9.48
C ILE A 91 9.15 16.55 -9.57
N GLY A 92 9.23 17.49 -8.60
CA GLY A 92 8.48 18.74 -8.62
C GLY A 92 7.00 18.62 -8.21
N ILE A 93 6.64 17.59 -7.46
CA ILE A 93 5.30 17.46 -6.87
C ILE A 93 5.26 18.24 -5.57
N LYS A 94 4.53 19.36 -5.56
CA LYS A 94 4.37 20.19 -4.36
C LYS A 94 3.41 19.55 -3.37
N THR A 95 2.25 19.11 -3.87
CA THR A 95 1.20 18.46 -3.09
C THR A 95 0.56 17.35 -3.92
N ALA A 96 0.02 16.33 -3.26
CA ALA A 96 -0.71 15.24 -3.90
C ALA A 96 -1.81 14.69 -2.99
N SER A 97 -2.84 14.08 -3.56
CA SER A 97 -3.65 13.12 -2.84
C SER A 97 -2.85 11.82 -2.69
N VAL A 98 -3.01 11.14 -1.56
CA VAL A 98 -2.24 9.92 -1.26
C VAL A 98 -3.20 8.77 -0.98
N PHE A 99 -2.99 7.65 -1.67
CA PHE A 99 -3.75 6.43 -1.48
C PHE A 99 -2.81 5.30 -1.09
N GLY A 100 -2.86 4.90 0.17
CA GLY A 100 -2.03 3.84 0.74
C GLY A 100 -2.83 2.58 1.06
N VAL A 101 -2.30 1.42 0.65
CA VAL A 101 -2.88 0.11 0.94
C VAL A 101 -1.97 -0.64 1.90
N SER A 102 -2.51 -1.20 2.99
CA SER A 102 -1.77 -2.02 3.96
C SER A 102 -0.51 -1.27 4.45
N GLN A 103 0.71 -1.79 4.32
CA GLN A 103 1.94 -1.05 4.63
C GLN A 103 1.99 0.33 3.95
N GLY A 104 1.50 0.45 2.71
CA GLY A 104 1.41 1.73 2.03
C GLY A 104 0.56 2.75 2.80
N GLY A 105 -0.48 2.29 3.49
CA GLY A 105 -1.28 3.11 4.40
C GLY A 105 -0.49 3.55 5.65
N MET A 106 0.35 2.68 6.22
CA MET A 106 1.24 3.02 7.33
C MET A 106 2.24 4.13 6.94
N ILE A 107 2.83 4.01 5.75
CA ILE A 107 3.72 5.03 5.18
C ILE A 107 2.96 6.33 4.93
N SER A 108 1.72 6.24 4.43
CA SER A 108 0.87 7.41 4.16
C SER A 108 0.50 8.16 5.45
N GLN A 109 0.27 7.46 6.55
CA GLN A 109 0.06 8.05 7.88
C GLN A 109 1.31 8.83 8.31
N GLN A 110 2.50 8.23 8.22
CA GLN A 110 3.76 8.90 8.53
C GLN A 110 3.97 10.13 7.64
N LEU A 111 3.69 10.03 6.34
CA LEU A 111 3.81 11.15 5.41
C LEU A 111 2.87 12.30 5.80
N ALA A 112 1.62 12.02 6.14
CA ALA A 112 0.65 13.03 6.53
C ALA A 112 0.98 13.69 7.88
N ILE A 113 1.60 12.96 8.81
CA ILE A 113 2.03 13.45 10.12
C ILE A 113 3.32 14.29 10.01
N ARG A 114 4.31 13.82 9.24
CA ARG A 114 5.65 14.42 9.18
C ARG A 114 5.75 15.54 8.14
N HIS A 115 4.99 15.43 7.06
CA HIS A 115 4.98 16.35 5.91
C HIS A 115 3.54 16.76 5.54
N PRO A 116 2.78 17.40 6.47
CA PRO A 116 1.35 17.67 6.28
C PRO A 116 1.05 18.58 5.09
N ASP A 117 1.97 19.45 4.71
CA ASP A 117 1.87 20.32 3.54
C ASP A 117 1.96 19.56 2.19
N LYS A 118 2.41 18.30 2.19
CA LYS A 118 2.50 17.46 0.99
C LYS A 118 1.21 16.69 0.68
N VAL A 119 0.35 16.48 1.67
CA VAL A 119 -0.84 15.62 1.53
C VAL A 119 -2.12 16.45 1.46
N LYS A 120 -2.76 16.46 0.27
CA LYS A 120 -4.02 17.18 0.03
C LYS A 120 -5.23 16.42 0.58
N LYS A 121 -5.31 15.12 0.30
CA LYS A 121 -6.30 14.15 0.79
C LYS A 121 -5.62 12.82 1.02
N LEU A 122 -6.13 12.07 1.98
CA LEU A 122 -5.59 10.78 2.36
C LEU A 122 -6.62 9.67 2.20
N VAL A 123 -6.23 8.55 1.61
CA VAL A 123 -7.00 7.31 1.58
C VAL A 123 -6.19 6.21 2.24
N LEU A 124 -6.70 5.66 3.33
CA LEU A 124 -6.12 4.59 4.11
C LEU A 124 -6.95 3.32 3.92
N ALA A 125 -6.45 2.38 3.13
CA ALA A 125 -7.17 1.15 2.82
C ALA A 125 -6.52 -0.06 3.50
N VAL A 126 -7.31 -0.82 4.25
CA VAL A 126 -6.91 -2.05 4.95
C VAL A 126 -5.52 -1.92 5.59
N THR A 127 -5.39 -0.93 6.46
CA THR A 127 -4.14 -0.58 7.14
C THR A 127 -4.36 -0.43 8.64
N ALA A 128 -3.30 -0.25 9.41
CA ALA A 128 -3.35 -0.08 10.85
C ALA A 128 -2.44 1.07 11.28
N SER A 129 -2.72 1.67 12.43
CA SER A 129 -1.89 2.73 13.03
C SER A 129 -0.85 2.21 14.01
N ARG A 130 -0.98 0.97 14.43
CA ARG A 130 -0.08 0.26 15.35
C ARG A 130 -0.17 -1.25 15.14
N PRO A 131 0.82 -2.03 15.59
CA PRO A 131 0.76 -3.48 15.52
C PRO A 131 -0.31 -4.04 16.47
N ASN A 132 -0.97 -5.11 16.02
CA ASN A 132 -1.80 -5.96 16.86
C ASN A 132 -1.37 -7.43 16.73
N GLU A 133 -1.90 -8.31 17.55
CA GLU A 133 -1.47 -9.72 17.61
C GLU A 133 -1.76 -10.45 16.28
N LEU A 134 -2.88 -10.16 15.62
CA LEU A 134 -3.23 -10.77 14.33
C LEU A 134 -2.23 -10.42 13.24
N MET A 135 -1.83 -9.14 13.17
CA MET A 135 -0.81 -8.67 12.24
C MET A 135 0.55 -9.30 12.51
N LYS A 136 0.96 -9.34 13.78
CA LYS A 136 2.24 -9.96 14.17
C LYS A 136 2.27 -11.42 13.76
N GLU A 137 1.23 -12.20 14.11
CA GLU A 137 1.11 -13.60 13.73
C GLU A 137 1.26 -13.80 12.21
N ALA A 138 0.53 -13.01 11.40
CA ALA A 138 0.58 -13.10 9.95
C ALA A 138 1.99 -12.80 9.41
N LEU A 139 2.61 -11.69 9.85
CA LEU A 139 3.91 -11.25 9.34
C LEU A 139 5.05 -12.15 9.81
N GLU A 140 5.03 -12.62 11.06
CA GLU A 140 6.02 -13.57 11.58
C GLU A 140 5.92 -14.91 10.84
N SER A 141 4.70 -15.39 10.58
CA SER A 141 4.49 -16.59 9.76
C SER A 141 5.09 -16.43 8.37
N TRP A 142 4.88 -15.29 7.70
CA TRP A 142 5.45 -15.03 6.37
C TRP A 142 6.97 -14.89 6.41
N ILE A 143 7.55 -14.27 7.43
CA ILE A 143 9.01 -14.21 7.61
C ILE A 143 9.59 -15.61 7.81
N ASN A 144 8.95 -16.45 8.64
CA ASN A 144 9.40 -17.83 8.86
C ASN A 144 9.33 -18.67 7.56
N MET A 145 8.25 -18.54 6.77
CA MET A 145 8.17 -19.18 5.46
C MET A 145 9.26 -18.68 4.51
N ALA A 146 9.57 -17.37 4.53
CA ALA A 146 10.64 -16.77 3.73
C ALA A 146 12.02 -17.30 4.14
N ASP A 147 12.30 -17.49 5.43
CA ASP A 147 13.54 -18.08 5.94
C ASP A 147 13.70 -19.54 5.53
N ASN A 148 12.60 -20.26 5.29
CA ASN A 148 12.56 -21.63 4.77
C ASN A 148 12.44 -21.72 3.24
N ASP A 149 12.58 -20.61 2.50
CA ASP A 149 12.44 -20.54 1.03
C ASP A 149 11.06 -21.03 0.52
N ASP A 150 10.03 -20.96 1.38
CA ASP A 150 8.66 -21.40 1.07
C ASP A 150 7.79 -20.27 0.50
N TYR A 151 8.12 -19.83 -0.72
CA TYR A 151 7.33 -18.81 -1.43
C TYR A 151 5.90 -19.29 -1.74
N ALA A 152 5.73 -20.58 -2.02
CA ALA A 152 4.41 -21.16 -2.27
C ALA A 152 3.52 -21.07 -1.03
N GLY A 153 4.08 -21.34 0.15
CA GLY A 153 3.41 -21.16 1.44
C GLY A 153 3.00 -19.73 1.68
N ILE A 154 3.90 -18.76 1.45
CA ILE A 154 3.59 -17.32 1.60
C ILE A 154 2.42 -16.94 0.67
N MET A 155 2.47 -17.29 -0.60
CA MET A 155 1.42 -16.95 -1.56
C MET A 155 0.08 -17.59 -1.21
N LEU A 156 0.10 -18.84 -0.73
CA LEU A 156 -1.11 -19.54 -0.31
C LEU A 156 -1.72 -18.94 0.96
N ASP A 157 -0.91 -18.64 1.96
CA ASP A 157 -1.36 -18.05 3.23
C ASP A 157 -1.86 -16.61 3.00
N THR A 158 -1.13 -15.82 2.20
CA THR A 158 -1.60 -14.49 1.77
C THR A 158 -2.97 -14.56 1.09
N ALA A 159 -3.16 -15.52 0.16
CA ALA A 159 -4.45 -15.68 -0.52
C ALA A 159 -5.56 -16.05 0.47
N LYS A 160 -5.31 -16.95 1.44
CA LYS A 160 -6.28 -17.35 2.47
C LYS A 160 -6.65 -16.22 3.41
N ARG A 161 -5.69 -15.37 3.77
CA ARG A 161 -5.92 -14.21 4.65
C ARG A 161 -6.53 -13.02 3.91
N SER A 162 -6.29 -12.89 2.59
CA SER A 162 -6.71 -11.70 1.85
C SER A 162 -8.05 -11.85 1.12
N TYR A 163 -8.39 -13.05 0.66
CA TYR A 163 -9.53 -13.22 -0.24
C TYR A 163 -10.62 -14.12 0.32
N THR A 164 -11.84 -13.92 -0.21
CA THR A 164 -13.03 -14.73 0.09
C THR A 164 -13.63 -15.32 -1.19
N GLY A 165 -14.46 -16.36 -1.07
CA GLY A 165 -15.24 -16.93 -2.18
C GLY A 165 -14.40 -17.29 -3.41
N LYS A 166 -14.87 -16.89 -4.59
CA LYS A 166 -14.23 -17.22 -5.88
C LYS A 166 -12.82 -16.65 -6.06
N TYR A 167 -12.50 -15.52 -5.42
CA TYR A 167 -11.14 -14.95 -5.45
C TYR A 167 -10.16 -15.84 -4.71
N LEU A 168 -10.54 -16.34 -3.52
CA LEU A 168 -9.73 -17.31 -2.77
C LEU A 168 -9.53 -18.61 -3.58
N GLU A 169 -10.59 -19.18 -4.15
CA GLU A 169 -10.48 -20.36 -4.98
C GLU A 169 -9.53 -20.17 -6.17
N ARG A 170 -9.58 -19.00 -6.81
CA ARG A 170 -8.66 -18.63 -7.90
C ARG A 170 -7.22 -18.52 -7.39
N GLY A 171 -6.99 -17.85 -6.25
CA GLY A 171 -5.67 -17.73 -5.61
C GLY A 171 -5.06 -19.10 -5.33
N ILE A 172 -5.83 -19.99 -4.73
CA ILE A 172 -5.39 -21.38 -4.45
C ILE A 172 -5.01 -22.12 -5.73
N ARG A 173 -5.85 -22.05 -6.78
CA ARG A 173 -5.56 -22.71 -8.06
C ARG A 173 -4.31 -22.16 -8.75
N MET A 174 -4.06 -20.85 -8.62
CA MET A 174 -2.90 -20.22 -9.25
C MET A 174 -1.61 -20.39 -8.44
N ASN A 175 -1.68 -20.84 -7.19
CA ASN A 175 -0.52 -20.93 -6.31
C ASN A 175 0.64 -21.73 -6.92
N ALA A 176 0.37 -22.88 -7.55
CA ALA A 176 1.42 -23.70 -8.17
C ALA A 176 2.15 -22.98 -9.34
N LEU A 177 1.47 -22.06 -10.02
CA LEU A 177 2.07 -21.22 -11.06
C LEU A 177 2.87 -20.07 -10.44
N LEU A 178 2.32 -19.39 -9.45
CA LEU A 178 2.97 -18.29 -8.74
C LEU A 178 4.23 -18.77 -8.01
N ALA A 179 4.23 -19.98 -7.47
CA ALA A 179 5.39 -20.59 -6.82
C ALA A 179 6.64 -20.65 -7.73
N ARG A 180 6.45 -20.67 -9.06
CA ARG A 180 7.57 -20.63 -10.02
C ARG A 180 8.19 -19.25 -10.19
N MET A 181 7.51 -18.22 -9.70
CA MET A 181 7.95 -16.83 -9.79
C MET A 181 8.64 -16.35 -8.51
N LYS A 182 9.15 -17.29 -7.70
CA LYS A 182 9.78 -16.97 -6.43
C LYS A 182 10.93 -15.97 -6.60
N PRO A 183 11.11 -15.03 -5.65
CA PRO A 183 12.23 -14.11 -5.69
C PRO A 183 13.55 -14.85 -5.47
N LYS A 184 14.65 -14.21 -5.85
CA LYS A 184 15.98 -14.77 -5.60
C LYS A 184 16.39 -14.71 -4.14
N ASP A 185 15.82 -13.73 -3.43
CA ASP A 185 16.11 -13.47 -2.03
C ASP A 185 14.90 -12.76 -1.38
N TYR A 186 14.76 -12.90 -0.07
CA TYR A 186 13.62 -12.40 0.70
C TYR A 186 14.00 -11.25 1.65
N SER A 187 15.26 -10.77 1.62
CA SER A 187 15.75 -9.76 2.56
C SER A 187 14.89 -8.51 2.54
N ARG A 188 14.60 -8.00 1.33
CA ARG A 188 13.72 -6.86 1.13
C ARG A 188 12.32 -7.09 1.74
N PHE A 189 11.69 -8.22 1.46
CA PHE A 189 10.36 -8.56 1.98
C PHE A 189 10.35 -8.64 3.52
N LYS A 190 11.38 -9.27 4.11
CA LYS A 190 11.49 -9.40 5.58
C LYS A 190 11.68 -8.04 6.27
N ILE A 191 12.48 -7.13 5.68
CA ILE A 191 12.63 -5.76 6.18
C ILE A 191 11.27 -5.03 6.17
N LEU A 192 10.53 -5.13 5.07
CA LEU A 192 9.21 -4.51 4.98
C LEU A 192 8.19 -5.10 5.97
N CYS A 193 8.22 -6.42 6.20
CA CYS A 193 7.37 -7.03 7.23
C CYS A 193 7.72 -6.53 8.64
N ARG A 194 9.01 -6.42 8.97
CA ARG A 194 9.46 -5.90 10.27
C ARG A 194 9.04 -4.45 10.47
N SER A 195 9.18 -3.61 9.45
CA SER A 195 8.76 -2.21 9.54
C SER A 195 7.25 -2.04 9.81
N CYS A 196 6.40 -2.99 9.37
CA CYS A 196 4.99 -3.00 9.75
C CYS A 196 4.79 -3.33 11.23
N MET A 197 5.54 -4.30 11.77
CA MET A 197 5.45 -4.69 13.18
C MET A 197 6.01 -3.63 14.13
N GLU A 198 6.84 -2.73 13.63
CA GLU A 198 7.42 -1.60 14.38
C GLU A 198 6.65 -0.29 14.19
N HIS A 199 5.69 -0.26 13.25
CA HIS A 199 4.90 0.93 12.96
C HIS A 199 3.94 1.24 14.11
N ASP A 200 4.11 2.39 14.75
CA ASP A 200 3.18 2.89 15.77
C ASP A 200 3.06 4.43 15.68
N VAL A 201 1.89 4.87 15.24
CA VAL A 201 1.50 6.29 15.20
C VAL A 201 0.15 6.52 15.88
N TYR A 202 -0.33 5.52 16.65
CA TYR A 202 -1.66 5.56 17.23
C TYR A 202 -1.94 6.83 18.03
N ASP A 203 -1.00 7.25 18.88
CA ASP A 203 -1.15 8.47 19.68
C ASP A 203 -0.95 9.77 18.87
N ARG A 204 -0.47 9.66 17.65
CA ARG A 204 -0.21 10.76 16.72
C ARG A 204 -1.25 10.93 15.62
N LEU A 205 -2.26 10.05 15.54
CA LEU A 205 -3.27 10.09 14.47
C LEU A 205 -4.04 11.43 14.42
N SER A 206 -4.23 12.09 15.56
CA SER A 206 -4.86 13.42 15.61
C SER A 206 -4.03 14.54 14.97
N GLU A 207 -2.73 14.29 14.65
CA GLU A 207 -1.87 15.23 13.92
C GLU A 207 -2.15 15.20 12.41
N ILE A 208 -2.85 14.17 11.89
CA ILE A 208 -3.28 14.12 10.50
C ILE A 208 -4.34 15.19 10.29
N SER A 209 -3.99 16.22 9.53
CA SER A 209 -4.80 17.42 9.33
C SER A 209 -5.54 17.47 7.99
N CYS A 210 -5.23 16.58 7.08
CA CYS A 210 -5.91 16.50 5.78
C CYS A 210 -7.18 15.63 5.85
N PRO A 211 -8.20 15.91 5.01
CA PRO A 211 -9.37 15.05 4.88
C PRO A 211 -8.96 13.60 4.58
N THR A 212 -9.51 12.64 5.32
CA THR A 212 -9.08 11.25 5.27
C THR A 212 -10.27 10.29 5.03
N LEU A 213 -10.17 9.44 4.02
CA LEU A 213 -11.04 8.28 3.84
C LEU A 213 -10.35 7.02 4.37
N ILE A 214 -11.00 6.34 5.29
CA ILE A 214 -10.57 5.05 5.81
C ILE A 214 -11.47 3.98 5.21
N VAL A 215 -10.87 2.98 4.57
CA VAL A 215 -11.60 1.84 3.99
C VAL A 215 -11.11 0.55 4.64
N GLY A 216 -11.99 -0.10 5.38
CA GLY A 216 -11.72 -1.36 6.06
C GLY A 216 -12.53 -2.54 5.50
N ALA A 217 -12.24 -3.71 6.03
CA ALA A 217 -12.99 -4.94 5.82
C ALA A 217 -13.22 -5.62 7.17
N ASP A 218 -14.46 -6.01 7.46
CA ASP A 218 -14.86 -6.54 8.77
C ASP A 218 -14.22 -7.89 9.10
N SER A 219 -13.92 -8.65 8.05
CA SER A 219 -13.32 -9.98 8.15
C SER A 219 -11.83 -9.99 7.72
N ASP A 220 -11.11 -8.87 7.91
CA ASP A 220 -9.68 -8.78 7.61
C ASP A 220 -8.87 -9.73 8.50
N LEU A 221 -8.27 -10.77 7.89
CA LEU A 221 -7.48 -11.79 8.58
C LEU A 221 -5.97 -11.47 8.64
N VAL A 222 -5.59 -10.27 8.25
CA VAL A 222 -4.21 -9.76 8.37
C VAL A 222 -4.09 -8.71 9.45
N LEU A 223 -5.03 -7.74 9.51
CA LEU A 223 -4.95 -6.59 10.41
C LEU A 223 -6.11 -6.49 11.40
N GLY A 224 -7.21 -7.22 11.15
CA GLY A 224 -8.46 -7.06 11.89
C GLY A 224 -9.26 -5.83 11.43
N GLY A 225 -10.59 -5.95 11.44
CA GLY A 225 -11.48 -4.84 11.08
C GLY A 225 -11.39 -3.67 12.06
N GLU A 226 -11.12 -3.94 13.33
CA GLU A 226 -10.98 -2.95 14.40
C GLU A 226 -9.88 -1.92 14.13
N ALA A 227 -8.82 -2.29 13.41
CA ALA A 227 -7.74 -1.37 13.06
C ALA A 227 -8.25 -0.14 12.29
N SER A 228 -9.24 -0.32 11.42
CA SER A 228 -9.86 0.78 10.68
C SER A 228 -10.73 1.67 11.58
N VAL A 229 -11.44 1.07 12.54
CA VAL A 229 -12.25 1.80 13.51
C VAL A 229 -11.37 2.64 14.45
N GLU A 230 -10.26 2.07 14.94
CA GLU A 230 -9.29 2.80 15.76
C GLU A 230 -8.75 4.06 15.08
N MET A 231 -8.47 4.01 13.77
CA MET A 231 -8.02 5.17 13.02
C MET A 231 -9.14 6.22 12.87
N TYR A 232 -10.36 5.78 12.59
CA TYR A 232 -11.53 6.65 12.47
C TYR A 232 -11.82 7.41 13.77
N ASP A 233 -11.69 6.76 14.90
CA ASP A 233 -11.95 7.37 16.21
C ASP A 233 -10.92 8.46 16.57
N ARG A 234 -9.75 8.50 15.90
CA ARG A 234 -8.66 9.40 16.26
C ARG A 234 -8.28 10.42 15.20
N ILE A 235 -8.61 10.20 13.93
CA ILE A 235 -8.38 11.17 12.86
C ILE A 235 -9.57 12.12 12.78
N ASN A 236 -9.35 13.41 13.11
CA ASN A 236 -10.42 14.39 13.28
C ASN A 236 -11.30 14.60 12.04
N ASP A 237 -10.71 14.72 10.85
CA ASP A 237 -11.42 14.90 9.58
C ASP A 237 -11.37 13.59 8.79
N SER A 238 -12.13 12.60 9.24
CA SER A 238 -12.14 11.29 8.60
C SER A 238 -13.56 10.77 8.33
N THR A 239 -13.64 9.90 7.33
CA THR A 239 -14.82 9.10 6.99
C THR A 239 -14.42 7.64 6.95
N LEU A 240 -15.20 6.77 7.58
CA LEU A 240 -14.99 5.33 7.58
C LEU A 240 -15.99 4.63 6.66
N TYR A 241 -15.49 3.74 5.83
CA TYR A 241 -16.29 2.77 5.11
C TYR A 241 -15.80 1.35 5.36
N MET A 242 -16.67 0.49 5.89
CA MET A 242 -16.39 -0.92 6.17
C MET A 242 -17.09 -1.81 5.15
N TYR A 243 -16.33 -2.66 4.47
CA TYR A 243 -16.88 -3.71 3.61
C TYR A 243 -17.21 -4.95 4.43
N GLU A 244 -18.46 -5.41 4.36
CA GLU A 244 -18.95 -6.59 5.06
C GLU A 244 -18.63 -7.87 4.27
N GLY A 245 -18.13 -8.91 4.97
CA GLY A 245 -17.82 -10.22 4.39
C GLY A 245 -16.59 -10.26 3.48
N TYR A 246 -15.80 -9.20 3.47
CA TYR A 246 -14.51 -9.15 2.78
C TYR A 246 -13.34 -9.26 3.76
N SER A 247 -12.19 -9.66 3.24
CA SER A 247 -10.94 -9.67 3.99
C SER A 247 -9.93 -8.67 3.42
N HIS A 248 -8.65 -8.78 3.77
CA HIS A 248 -7.57 -7.83 3.48
C HIS A 248 -7.45 -7.44 2.00
N GLY A 249 -7.82 -8.32 1.06
CA GLY A 249 -7.79 -8.07 -0.38
C GLY A 249 -9.03 -7.36 -0.94
N VAL A 250 -9.85 -6.71 -0.12
CA VAL A 250 -11.09 -6.03 -0.54
C VAL A 250 -10.86 -5.03 -1.68
N TYR A 251 -9.73 -4.32 -1.70
CA TYR A 251 -9.38 -3.34 -2.73
C TYR A 251 -9.19 -3.95 -4.13
N GLU A 252 -8.96 -5.25 -4.22
CA GLU A 252 -8.91 -6.01 -5.48
C GLU A 252 -10.23 -6.73 -5.78
N GLN A 253 -10.99 -7.06 -4.74
CA GLN A 253 -12.14 -7.95 -4.81
C GLN A 253 -13.46 -7.21 -4.97
N ALA A 254 -13.66 -6.10 -4.26
CA ALA A 254 -14.89 -5.32 -4.30
C ALA A 254 -14.96 -4.46 -5.55
N LYS A 255 -16.03 -4.63 -6.33
CA LYS A 255 -16.17 -4.00 -7.66
C LYS A 255 -16.29 -2.48 -7.59
N ASP A 256 -16.89 -1.96 -6.54
CA ASP A 256 -17.13 -0.53 -6.31
C ASP A 256 -16.00 0.17 -5.53
N PHE A 257 -14.96 -0.57 -5.14
CA PHE A 257 -13.87 -0.01 -4.32
C PHE A 257 -13.20 1.20 -5.00
N ASN A 258 -12.78 1.03 -6.26
CA ASN A 258 -12.12 2.10 -7.00
C ASN A 258 -13.05 3.29 -7.24
N ASP A 259 -14.34 3.06 -7.51
CA ASP A 259 -15.33 4.13 -7.71
C ASP A 259 -15.51 4.93 -6.42
N ARG A 260 -15.61 4.28 -5.27
CA ARG A 260 -15.72 4.92 -3.95
C ARG A 260 -14.51 5.78 -3.61
N VAL A 261 -13.31 5.26 -3.82
CA VAL A 261 -12.06 6.02 -3.62
C VAL A 261 -12.01 7.21 -4.59
N MET A 262 -12.38 7.00 -5.85
CA MET A 262 -12.44 8.05 -6.86
C MET A 262 -13.40 9.17 -6.48
N ASP A 263 -14.62 8.82 -6.07
CA ASP A 263 -15.64 9.78 -5.67
C ASP A 263 -15.16 10.63 -4.49
N TYR A 264 -14.49 10.02 -3.51
CA TYR A 264 -13.92 10.75 -2.39
C TYR A 264 -12.79 11.69 -2.83
N LEU A 265 -11.89 11.25 -3.69
CA LEU A 265 -10.76 12.06 -4.13
C LEU A 265 -11.19 13.27 -4.96
N LYS A 266 -12.30 13.18 -5.70
CA LYS A 266 -12.82 14.25 -6.55
C LYS A 266 -13.66 15.30 -5.81
N ASN A 267 -14.34 14.93 -4.74
CA ASN A 267 -15.17 15.82 -3.92
C ASN A 267 -14.39 16.44 -2.77
#